data_0f22b2808f075e8cc287466ab456e7b9
#
_entry.id   0f22b2808f075e8cc287466ab456e7b9
#
_cell.length_a   1.000
_cell.length_b   1.000
_cell.length_c   1.000
_cell.angle_alpha   90.00
_cell.angle_beta   90.00
_cell.angle_gamma   90.00
#
_symmetry.space_group_name_H-M   'P 1'
#
loop_
_entity.id
_entity.type
_entity.pdbx_description
1 polymer ?
#
loop_
_entity_poly.entity_id
_entity_poly.type
_entity_poly.pdbx_seq_one_letter_code
_entity_poly.pdbx_strand_id
1 'polypeptide(L)'
;MVNDYWQLAIDLGCDWVHLGQEDLDQADMAAIRKAGVKLGISTHDDAELDRALALAPDYVALGPIYPTILKKMKWEQQGVAKLTTWKQRIGDIPLVAIGGMSIARAPGAFAAGANIVSAVTDITLNDDPEARVRAWLDTCA
;
A
#
# COMPACT_ATOMS: atom_id res chain seq x y z
N MET A 1 2.32 11.23 -5.06
CA MET A 1 2.62 9.81 -5.34
C MET A 1 1.98 9.44 -6.67
N VAL A 2 2.73 8.79 -7.56
CA VAL A 2 2.25 8.23 -8.83
C VAL A 2 2.10 6.73 -8.67
N ASN A 3 1.03 6.14 -9.21
CA ASN A 3 0.79 4.69 -9.20
C ASN A 3 1.16 4.12 -10.58
N ASP A 4 1.96 3.06 -10.62
CA ASP A 4 2.42 2.27 -11.77
C ASP A 4 3.37 2.99 -12.75
N TYR A 5 3.17 4.27 -13.04
CA TYR A 5 3.90 5.02 -14.08
C TYR A 5 5.20 5.64 -13.54
N TRP A 6 6.23 4.83 -13.33
CA TRP A 6 7.49 5.27 -12.74
C TRP A 6 8.26 6.32 -13.59
N GLN A 7 8.22 6.21 -14.93
CA GLN A 7 8.83 7.21 -15.82
C GLN A 7 8.17 8.58 -15.60
N LEU A 8 6.83 8.61 -15.53
CA LEU A 8 6.09 9.84 -15.28
C LEU A 8 6.43 10.45 -13.92
N ALA A 9 6.64 9.61 -12.89
CA ALA A 9 7.06 10.08 -11.58
C ALA A 9 8.42 10.78 -11.63
N ILE A 10 9.37 10.26 -12.42
CA ILE A 10 10.68 10.88 -12.64
C ILE A 10 10.53 12.18 -13.43
N ASP A 11 9.84 12.15 -14.56
CA ASP A 11 9.70 13.29 -15.48
C ASP A 11 9.03 14.50 -14.82
N LEU A 12 8.08 14.26 -13.92
CA LEU A 12 7.37 15.30 -13.16
C LEU A 12 8.03 15.67 -11.84
N GLY A 13 9.16 15.05 -11.47
CA GLY A 13 9.85 15.31 -10.20
C GLY A 13 8.98 14.94 -8.97
N CYS A 14 8.23 13.86 -9.05
CA CYS A 14 7.39 13.41 -7.95
C CYS A 14 8.24 12.74 -6.86
N ASP A 15 7.86 12.92 -5.60
CA ASP A 15 8.59 12.33 -4.46
C ASP A 15 8.42 10.81 -4.35
N TRP A 16 7.30 10.25 -4.84
CA TRP A 16 6.91 8.85 -4.61
C TRP A 16 6.34 8.18 -5.85
N VAL A 17 6.69 6.90 -6.02
CA VAL A 17 6.02 5.97 -6.94
C VAL A 17 5.59 4.72 -6.18
N HIS A 18 4.41 4.18 -6.49
CA HIS A 18 3.92 2.89 -6.01
C HIS A 18 3.85 1.91 -7.17
N LEU A 19 4.40 0.71 -6.98
CA LEU A 19 4.45 -0.34 -8.01
C LEU A 19 3.81 -1.63 -7.52
N GLY A 20 3.03 -2.26 -8.39
CA GLY A 20 2.61 -3.64 -8.25
C GLY A 20 3.70 -4.62 -8.70
N GLN A 21 3.50 -5.91 -8.48
CA GLN A 21 4.48 -6.94 -8.83
C GLN A 21 4.75 -7.05 -10.34
N GLU A 22 3.71 -6.83 -11.15
CA GLU A 22 3.83 -6.84 -12.62
C GLU A 22 4.64 -5.64 -13.12
N ASP A 23 4.50 -4.49 -12.47
CA ASP A 23 5.22 -3.26 -12.84
C ASP A 23 6.72 -3.37 -12.55
N LEU A 24 7.10 -4.14 -11.51
CA LEU A 24 8.50 -4.37 -11.15
C LEU A 24 9.30 -5.05 -12.27
N ASP A 25 8.66 -5.82 -13.15
CA ASP A 25 9.33 -6.51 -14.26
C ASP A 25 9.82 -5.52 -15.34
N GLN A 26 9.20 -4.35 -15.42
CA GLN A 26 9.48 -3.34 -16.43
C GLN A 26 10.14 -2.08 -15.87
N ALA A 27 10.17 -1.94 -14.53
CA ALA A 27 10.66 -0.75 -13.88
C ALA A 27 12.20 -0.73 -13.81
N ASP A 28 12.80 0.42 -14.18
CA ASP A 28 14.22 0.67 -13.97
C ASP A 28 14.46 1.20 -12.54
N MET A 29 14.79 0.26 -11.64
CA MET A 29 15.08 0.59 -10.24
C MET A 29 16.25 1.56 -10.09
N ALA A 30 17.26 1.46 -10.97
CA ALA A 30 18.42 2.36 -10.93
C ALA A 30 18.02 3.79 -11.30
N ALA A 31 17.17 3.96 -12.32
CA ALA A 31 16.64 5.26 -12.72
C ALA A 31 15.79 5.89 -11.61
N ILE A 32 14.88 5.11 -10.97
CA ILE A 32 14.04 5.56 -9.85
C ILE A 32 14.92 6.05 -8.69
N ARG A 33 15.93 5.27 -8.29
CA ARG A 33 16.86 5.63 -7.21
C ARG A 33 17.69 6.86 -7.55
N LYS A 34 18.23 6.92 -8.77
CA LYS A 34 19.02 8.08 -9.24
C LYS A 34 18.23 9.38 -9.23
N ALA A 35 16.94 9.30 -9.53
CA ALA A 35 16.03 10.44 -9.49
C ALA A 35 15.61 10.86 -8.06
N GLY A 36 15.97 10.08 -7.03
CA GLY A 36 15.58 10.34 -5.64
C GLY A 36 14.10 10.04 -5.35
N VAL A 37 13.41 9.32 -6.25
CA VAL A 37 12.00 8.95 -6.07
C VAL A 37 11.90 7.78 -5.09
N LYS A 38 11.08 7.93 -4.07
CA LYS A 38 10.80 6.90 -3.07
C LYS A 38 9.86 5.84 -3.62
N LEU A 39 10.09 4.59 -3.23
CA LEU A 39 9.43 3.42 -3.79
C LEU A 39 8.53 2.73 -2.77
N GLY A 40 7.25 2.60 -3.07
CA GLY A 40 6.33 1.70 -2.39
C GLY A 40 6.01 0.48 -3.24
N ILE A 41 5.86 -0.70 -2.61
CA ILE A 41 5.59 -1.95 -3.33
C ILE A 41 4.42 -2.69 -2.70
N SER A 42 3.46 -3.11 -3.55
CA SER A 42 2.37 -4.02 -3.16
C SER A 42 2.86 -5.46 -3.02
N THR A 43 2.38 -6.14 -1.99
CA THR A 43 2.65 -7.56 -1.72
C THR A 43 1.38 -8.30 -1.31
N HIS A 44 1.30 -9.60 -1.62
CA HIS A 44 0.14 -10.44 -1.35
C HIS A 44 0.54 -11.79 -0.73
N ASP A 45 1.74 -12.27 -1.00
CA ASP A 45 2.28 -13.52 -0.48
C ASP A 45 3.77 -13.39 -0.09
N ASP A 46 4.32 -14.46 0.48
CA ASP A 46 5.69 -14.47 1.00
C ASP A 46 6.75 -14.26 -0.08
N ALA A 47 6.56 -14.82 -1.27
CA ALA A 47 7.50 -14.68 -2.37
C ALA A 47 7.54 -13.24 -2.89
N GLU A 48 6.39 -12.58 -2.98
CA GLU A 48 6.28 -11.17 -3.35
C GLU A 48 6.90 -10.25 -2.28
N LEU A 49 6.76 -10.61 -0.99
CA LEU A 49 7.41 -9.87 0.08
C LEU A 49 8.94 -9.99 0.00
N ASP A 50 9.47 -11.21 -0.23
CA ASP A 50 10.91 -11.41 -0.39
C ASP A 50 11.46 -10.64 -1.58
N ARG A 51 10.74 -10.65 -2.70
CA ARG A 51 11.08 -9.86 -3.88
C ARG A 51 11.07 -8.36 -3.58
N ALA A 52 10.06 -7.86 -2.89
CA ALA A 52 9.96 -6.45 -2.52
C ALA A 52 11.13 -6.03 -1.62
N LEU A 53 11.44 -6.82 -0.59
CA LEU A 53 12.53 -6.53 0.34
C LEU A 53 13.90 -6.50 -0.34
N ALA A 54 14.14 -7.34 -1.34
CA ALA A 54 15.36 -7.33 -2.15
C ALA A 54 15.56 -6.01 -2.91
N LEU A 55 14.49 -5.27 -3.17
CA LEU A 55 14.53 -3.96 -3.83
C LEU A 55 14.66 -2.79 -2.85
N ALA A 56 14.75 -3.04 -1.53
CA ALA A 56 14.85 -2.04 -0.48
C ALA A 56 13.79 -0.92 -0.60
N PRO A 57 12.50 -1.23 -0.50
CA PRO A 57 11.42 -0.26 -0.66
C PRO A 57 11.36 0.73 0.52
N ASP A 58 10.82 1.91 0.28
CA ASP A 58 10.56 2.90 1.32
C ASP A 58 9.28 2.61 2.12
N TYR A 59 8.38 1.80 1.58
CA TYR A 59 7.28 1.13 2.29
C TYR A 59 6.82 -0.12 1.56
N VAL A 60 6.16 -1.02 2.30
CA VAL A 60 5.50 -2.22 1.79
C VAL A 60 4.01 -2.11 2.02
N ALA A 61 3.18 -2.45 1.03
CA ALA A 61 1.74 -2.57 1.19
C ALA A 61 1.32 -4.05 1.17
N LEU A 62 0.46 -4.44 2.11
CA LEU A 62 -0.18 -5.75 2.15
C LEU A 62 -1.66 -5.62 1.86
N GLY A 63 -2.16 -6.40 0.90
CA GLY A 63 -3.58 -6.45 0.56
C GLY A 63 -3.99 -7.72 -0.22
N PRO A 64 -5.29 -7.92 -0.37
CA PRO A 64 -6.38 -7.20 0.31
C PRO A 64 -6.54 -7.69 1.76
N ILE A 65 -6.62 -6.80 2.73
CA ILE A 65 -6.80 -7.19 4.15
C ILE A 65 -8.20 -7.74 4.38
N TYR A 66 -9.20 -7.09 3.77
CA TYR A 66 -10.61 -7.49 3.78
C TYR A 66 -11.12 -7.69 2.36
N PRO A 67 -12.29 -8.32 2.17
CA PRO A 67 -12.90 -8.42 0.84
C PRO A 67 -12.99 -7.05 0.17
N THR A 68 -12.61 -6.98 -1.10
CA THR A 68 -12.64 -5.75 -1.89
C THR A 68 -13.39 -5.98 -3.20
N ILE A 69 -14.11 -4.95 -3.64
CA ILE A 69 -14.83 -4.92 -4.92
C ILE A 69 -14.09 -4.09 -5.98
N LEU A 70 -13.01 -3.39 -5.59
CA LEU A 70 -12.31 -2.45 -6.46
C LEU A 70 -11.62 -3.14 -7.64
N LYS A 71 -10.99 -4.29 -7.36
CA LYS A 71 -10.25 -5.07 -8.36
C LYS A 71 -10.51 -6.55 -8.12
N LYS A 72 -10.80 -7.30 -9.20
CA LYS A 72 -10.83 -8.76 -9.12
C LYS A 72 -9.40 -9.24 -8.91
N MET A 73 -9.12 -9.79 -7.76
CA MET A 73 -7.78 -10.23 -7.36
C MET A 73 -7.67 -11.75 -7.40
N LYS A 74 -6.46 -12.23 -7.65
CA LYS A 74 -6.10 -13.66 -7.55
C LYS A 74 -6.11 -14.12 -6.08
N TRP A 75 -5.79 -13.22 -5.16
CA TRP A 75 -5.69 -13.51 -3.73
C TRP A 75 -7.01 -13.25 -3.02
N GLU A 76 -7.35 -14.14 -2.10
CA GLU A 76 -8.41 -13.91 -1.13
C GLU A 76 -7.97 -12.88 -0.07
N GLN A 77 -8.90 -12.49 0.80
CA GLN A 77 -8.59 -11.60 1.92
C GLN A 77 -7.47 -12.17 2.81
N GLN A 78 -6.51 -11.35 3.14
CA GLN A 78 -5.33 -11.74 3.93
C GLN A 78 -5.59 -11.73 5.44
N GLY A 79 -6.52 -10.88 5.90
CA GLY A 79 -6.81 -10.70 7.32
C GLY A 79 -5.76 -9.88 8.07
N VAL A 80 -6.16 -9.35 9.23
CA VAL A 80 -5.30 -8.48 10.05
C VAL A 80 -4.11 -9.23 10.69
N ALA A 81 -4.23 -10.52 10.97
CA ALA A 81 -3.14 -11.31 11.54
C ALA A 81 -1.89 -11.32 10.64
N LYS A 82 -2.09 -11.29 9.33
CA LYS A 82 -0.97 -11.25 8.38
C LYS A 82 -0.20 -9.93 8.42
N LEU A 83 -0.83 -8.82 8.80
CA LEU A 83 -0.13 -7.55 9.06
C LEU A 83 0.93 -7.70 10.14
N THR A 84 0.62 -8.40 11.24
CA THR A 84 1.58 -8.67 12.31
C THR A 84 2.77 -9.50 11.80
N THR A 85 2.51 -10.54 11.01
CA THR A 85 3.56 -11.36 10.40
C THR A 85 4.43 -10.53 9.44
N TRP A 86 3.82 -9.70 8.60
CA TRP A 86 4.55 -8.80 7.70
C TRP A 86 5.40 -7.81 8.48
N LYS A 87 4.84 -7.16 9.49
CA LYS A 87 5.57 -6.18 10.31
C LYS A 87 6.78 -6.77 11.00
N GLN A 88 6.68 -8.00 11.49
CA GLN A 88 7.82 -8.73 12.07
C GLN A 88 8.95 -8.98 11.05
N ARG A 89 8.60 -9.25 9.80
CA ARG A 89 9.58 -9.54 8.73
C ARG A 89 10.23 -8.28 8.16
N ILE A 90 9.47 -7.19 8.02
CA ILE A 90 9.96 -5.95 7.41
C ILE A 90 10.64 -4.99 8.39
N GLY A 91 10.52 -5.24 9.71
CA GLY A 91 11.15 -4.43 10.74
C GLY A 91 10.67 -2.97 10.72
N ASP A 92 11.60 -2.04 10.54
CA ASP A 92 11.32 -0.60 10.59
C ASP A 92 10.67 -0.05 9.32
N ILE A 93 10.65 -0.80 8.22
CA ILE A 93 9.98 -0.38 6.99
C ILE A 93 8.49 -0.13 7.29
N PRO A 94 7.92 1.03 6.87
CA PRO A 94 6.50 1.30 7.02
C PRO A 94 5.62 0.25 6.33
N LEU A 95 4.58 -0.22 7.03
CA LEU A 95 3.59 -1.17 6.51
C LEU A 95 2.28 -0.44 6.20
N VAL A 96 1.81 -0.59 4.97
CA VAL A 96 0.50 -0.08 4.53
C VAL A 96 -0.51 -1.22 4.48
N ALA A 97 -1.61 -1.10 5.20
CA ALA A 97 -2.77 -1.98 5.09
C ALA A 97 -3.74 -1.44 4.03
N ILE A 98 -4.02 -2.26 3.00
CA ILE A 98 -4.90 -1.87 1.89
C ILE A 98 -5.89 -2.99 1.54
N GLY A 99 -6.99 -2.62 0.88
CA GLY A 99 -8.02 -3.53 0.39
C GLY A 99 -9.14 -3.77 1.39
N GLY A 100 -10.35 -3.30 1.04
CA GLY A 100 -11.54 -3.41 1.85
C GLY A 100 -11.47 -2.65 3.19
N MET A 101 -10.60 -1.65 3.30
CA MET A 101 -10.46 -0.86 4.50
C MET A 101 -11.63 0.12 4.69
N SER A 102 -12.02 0.31 5.93
CA SER A 102 -13.02 1.29 6.37
C SER A 102 -12.59 1.91 7.70
N ILE A 103 -13.21 3.03 8.08
CA ILE A 103 -12.93 3.69 9.37
C ILE A 103 -13.06 2.70 10.53
N ALA A 104 -14.09 1.87 10.53
CA ALA A 104 -14.31 0.87 11.59
C ALA A 104 -13.23 -0.23 11.64
N ARG A 105 -12.52 -0.48 10.53
CA ARG A 105 -11.48 -1.51 10.39
C ARG A 105 -10.06 -0.96 10.66
N ALA A 106 -9.87 0.34 10.55
CA ALA A 106 -8.57 0.99 10.69
C ALA A 106 -7.91 0.73 12.06
N PRO A 107 -8.60 0.85 13.21
CA PRO A 107 -7.99 0.59 14.51
C PRO A 107 -7.41 -0.83 14.63
N GLY A 108 -8.10 -1.84 14.08
CA GLY A 108 -7.61 -3.22 14.06
C GLY A 108 -6.35 -3.40 13.20
N ALA A 109 -6.26 -2.70 12.08
CA ALA A 109 -5.06 -2.72 11.24
C ALA A 109 -3.85 -2.06 11.93
N PHE A 110 -4.05 -0.92 12.58
CA PHE A 110 -3.00 -0.26 13.36
C PHE A 110 -2.54 -1.12 14.54
N ALA A 111 -3.48 -1.71 15.29
CA ALA A 111 -3.15 -2.63 16.38
C ALA A 111 -2.37 -3.87 15.91
N ALA A 112 -2.56 -4.30 14.67
CA ALA A 112 -1.83 -5.41 14.04
C ALA A 112 -0.45 -5.00 13.47
N GLY A 113 -0.07 -3.72 13.58
CA GLY A 113 1.26 -3.23 13.19
C GLY A 113 1.31 -2.44 11.89
N ALA A 114 0.19 -2.15 11.25
CA ALA A 114 0.18 -1.22 10.12
C ALA A 114 0.58 0.19 10.59
N ASN A 115 1.43 0.86 9.82
CA ASN A 115 1.79 2.25 10.04
C ASN A 115 0.85 3.21 9.30
N ILE A 116 0.26 2.71 8.20
CA ILE A 116 -0.59 3.48 7.29
C ILE A 116 -1.77 2.60 6.89
N VAL A 117 -2.93 3.20 6.72
CA VAL A 117 -4.12 2.55 6.14
C VAL A 117 -4.50 3.28 4.86
N SER A 118 -4.74 2.52 3.79
CA SER A 118 -5.18 3.04 2.50
C SER A 118 -6.60 2.59 2.19
N ALA A 119 -7.49 3.54 1.93
CA ALA A 119 -8.89 3.30 1.59
C ALA A 119 -9.24 3.92 0.24
N VAL A 120 -10.06 3.23 -0.55
CA VAL A 120 -10.56 3.73 -1.83
C VAL A 120 -12.09 3.74 -1.82
N THR A 121 -12.72 2.58 -1.88
CA THR A 121 -14.18 2.47 -2.03
C THR A 121 -14.97 2.99 -0.83
N ASP A 122 -14.40 2.95 0.37
CA ASP A 122 -14.99 3.53 1.57
C ASP A 122 -15.15 5.07 1.46
N ILE A 123 -14.33 5.70 0.64
CA ILE A 123 -14.39 7.13 0.35
C ILE A 123 -15.19 7.38 -0.94
N THR A 124 -14.78 6.75 -2.04
CA THR A 124 -15.28 7.10 -3.38
C THR A 124 -16.72 6.66 -3.63
N LEU A 125 -17.21 5.66 -2.90
CA LEU A 125 -18.60 5.17 -2.97
C LEU A 125 -19.46 5.64 -1.79
N ASN A 126 -18.96 6.57 -0.97
CA ASN A 126 -19.75 7.17 0.10
C ASN A 126 -20.68 8.26 -0.48
N ASP A 127 -21.85 8.43 0.11
CA ASP A 127 -22.82 9.47 -0.30
C ASP A 127 -22.23 10.89 -0.13
N ASP A 128 -21.37 11.09 0.88
CA ASP A 128 -20.60 12.31 1.08
C ASP A 128 -19.09 11.97 1.21
N PRO A 129 -18.36 11.89 0.07
CA PRO A 129 -16.94 11.55 0.07
C PRO A 129 -16.07 12.56 0.83
N GLU A 130 -16.44 13.83 0.84
CA GLU A 130 -15.68 14.89 1.54
C GLU A 130 -15.79 14.74 3.05
N ALA A 131 -16.99 14.54 3.59
CA ALA A 131 -17.20 14.25 5.00
C ALA A 131 -16.50 12.93 5.39
N ARG A 132 -16.48 11.93 4.47
CA ARG A 132 -15.80 10.67 4.73
C ARG A 132 -14.29 10.83 4.83
N VAL A 133 -13.66 11.67 4.00
CA VAL A 133 -12.24 12.01 4.13
C VAL A 133 -11.95 12.68 5.46
N ARG A 134 -12.78 13.64 5.90
CA ARG A 134 -12.59 14.28 7.23
C ARG A 134 -12.64 13.26 8.35
N ALA A 135 -13.62 12.35 8.33
CA ALA A 135 -13.73 11.29 9.32
C ALA A 135 -12.51 10.33 9.31
N TRP A 136 -11.91 10.09 8.14
CA TRP A 136 -10.65 9.34 8.04
C TRP A 136 -9.49 10.08 8.68
N LEU A 137 -9.36 11.39 8.45
CA LEU A 137 -8.32 12.21 9.10
C LEU A 137 -8.44 12.18 10.62
N ASP A 138 -9.66 12.33 11.15
CA ASP A 138 -9.92 12.26 12.60
C ASP A 138 -9.60 10.86 13.18
N THR A 139 -9.80 9.80 12.40
CA THR A 139 -9.51 8.42 12.83
C THR A 139 -8.01 8.13 12.85
N CYS A 140 -7.22 8.81 12.01
CA CYS A 140 -5.78 8.62 11.89
C CYS A 140 -4.94 9.65 12.69
N ALA A 141 -5.58 10.63 13.31
CA ALA A 141 -4.94 11.61 14.18
C ALA A 141 -4.64 10.98 15.54
#